data_0b0b4c6c76bd26440b62ba628495c3bd
#
_entry.id   0b0b4c6c76bd26440b62ba628495c3bd
#
_cell.length_a   1.000
_cell.length_b   1.000
_cell.length_c   1.000
_cell.angle_alpha   90.00
_cell.angle_beta   90.00
_cell.angle_gamma   90.00
#
_symmetry.space_group_name_H-M   'P 1'
#
loop_
_entity.id
_entity.type
_entity.pdbx_description
1 polymer ?
#
loop_
_entity_poly.entity_id
_entity_poly.type
_entity_poly.pdbx_seq_one_letter_code
_entity_poly.pdbx_strand_id
1 'polypeptide(L)'
;NSMVLITLLMGLVLVSLLLPLVLIDLDHLWLPEPICRAGVICGVIATAFLAWGGGSDQPEAILLNHLIASAAGLLVMEGLSALAERILGQPALGLGDAKLAAMAGAWLGLGGLGISMALAVFSGAAVGTLGRWTGRLGPRQPFPFGPFIAFGVWMTWLMGASWWWHRWLALMGGA
;
A
#
# COMPACT_ATOMS: atom_id res chain seq x y z
N ASN A 1 -28.03 -2.47 6.40
CA ASN A 1 -26.74 -1.73 6.27
C ASN A 1 -25.62 -2.23 7.17
N SER A 2 -25.70 -3.49 7.65
CA SER A 2 -24.67 -4.11 8.46
C SER A 2 -23.31 -4.20 7.73
N MET A 3 -23.31 -4.45 6.41
CA MET A 3 -22.09 -4.53 5.61
C MET A 3 -21.32 -3.20 5.53
N VAL A 4 -22.03 -2.07 5.44
CA VAL A 4 -21.39 -0.75 5.47
C VAL A 4 -20.69 -0.52 6.81
N LEU A 5 -21.34 -0.86 7.91
CA LEU A 5 -20.75 -0.74 9.25
C LEU A 5 -19.50 -1.63 9.39
N ILE A 6 -19.56 -2.86 8.90
CA ILE A 6 -18.42 -3.79 8.91
C ILE A 6 -17.25 -3.22 8.08
N THR A 7 -17.52 -2.74 6.88
CA THR A 7 -16.47 -2.12 6.03
C THR A 7 -15.84 -0.91 6.72
N LEU A 8 -16.64 -0.07 7.39
CA LEU A 8 -16.11 1.07 8.16
C LEU A 8 -15.26 0.62 9.34
N LEU A 9 -15.68 -0.41 10.08
CA LEU A 9 -14.88 -0.97 11.17
C LEU A 9 -13.54 -1.55 10.67
N MET A 10 -13.56 -2.27 9.53
CA MET A 10 -12.33 -2.75 8.91
C MET A 10 -11.42 -1.59 8.47
N GLY A 11 -11.99 -0.50 7.93
CA GLY A 11 -11.25 0.70 7.61
C GLY A 11 -10.61 1.35 8.85
N LEU A 12 -11.30 1.38 9.99
CA LEU A 12 -10.73 1.86 11.26
C LEU A 12 -9.56 0.99 11.72
N VAL A 13 -9.65 -0.34 11.58
CA VAL A 13 -8.53 -1.25 11.87
C VAL A 13 -7.35 -0.94 10.94
N LEU A 14 -7.60 -0.77 9.65
CA LEU A 14 -6.56 -0.41 8.68
C LEU A 14 -5.85 0.88 9.06
N VAL A 15 -6.60 1.96 9.36
CA VAL A 15 -6.03 3.25 9.77
C VAL A 15 -5.24 3.14 11.07
N SER A 16 -5.75 2.39 12.06
CA SER A 16 -5.06 2.20 13.33
C SER A 16 -3.72 1.49 13.19
N LEU A 17 -3.54 0.70 12.14
CA LEU A 17 -2.27 0.07 11.79
C LEU A 17 -1.37 0.97 10.93
N LEU A 18 -1.95 1.71 9.98
CA LEU A 18 -1.18 2.60 9.10
C LEU A 18 -0.64 3.82 9.85
N LEU A 19 -1.42 4.40 10.78
CA LEU A 19 -1.03 5.62 11.47
C LEU A 19 0.30 5.49 12.23
N PRO A 20 0.49 4.49 13.13
CA PRO A 20 1.76 4.30 13.80
C PRO A 20 2.91 4.00 12.83
N LEU A 21 2.68 3.26 11.75
CA LEU A 21 3.69 3.00 10.73
C LEU A 21 4.16 4.29 10.07
N VAL A 22 3.24 5.19 9.72
CA VAL A 22 3.56 6.52 9.16
C VAL A 22 4.37 7.36 10.13
N LEU A 23 3.95 7.44 11.39
CA LEU A 23 4.63 8.25 12.41
C LEU A 23 6.04 7.74 12.68
N ILE A 24 6.20 6.42 12.82
CA ILE A 24 7.52 5.83 13.07
C ILE A 24 8.44 5.98 11.86
N ASP A 25 7.93 5.84 10.63
CA ASP A 25 8.73 6.01 9.42
C ASP A 25 9.18 7.47 9.23
N LEU A 26 8.33 8.44 9.57
CA LEU A 26 8.68 9.87 9.52
C LEU A 26 9.79 10.22 10.51
N ASP A 27 9.77 9.62 11.71
CA ASP A 27 10.73 9.95 12.77
C ASP A 27 12.02 9.14 12.67
N HIS A 28 11.93 7.87 12.28
CA HIS A 28 13.05 6.91 12.40
C HIS A 28 13.48 6.30 11.06
N LEU A 29 12.77 6.55 9.95
CA LEU A 29 13.01 5.92 8.64
C LEU A 29 13.02 4.37 8.73
N TRP A 30 12.15 3.82 9.57
CA TRP A 30 12.06 2.39 9.85
C TRP A 30 10.63 1.97 10.09
N LEU A 31 10.24 0.84 9.50
CA LEU A 31 8.89 0.26 9.64
C LEU A 31 8.93 -0.97 10.56
N PRO A 32 8.20 -0.96 11.69
CA PRO A 32 8.16 -2.08 12.63
C PRO A 32 7.54 -3.34 12.01
N GLU A 33 8.33 -4.40 11.92
CA GLU A 33 7.88 -5.68 11.37
C GLU A 33 6.64 -6.25 12.05
N PRO A 34 6.51 -6.22 13.40
CA PRO A 34 5.33 -6.76 14.07
C PRO A 34 4.04 -6.10 13.63
N ILE A 35 4.04 -4.79 13.37
CA ILE A 35 2.84 -4.05 12.93
C ILE A 35 2.51 -4.41 11.49
N CYS A 36 3.51 -4.49 10.59
CA CYS A 36 3.29 -4.92 9.22
C CYS A 36 2.75 -6.35 9.14
N ARG A 37 3.31 -7.28 9.94
CA ARG A 37 2.82 -8.67 10.02
C ARG A 37 1.39 -8.75 10.56
N ALA A 38 1.08 -8.03 11.63
CA ALA A 38 -0.27 -7.92 12.15
C ALA A 38 -1.22 -7.35 11.08
N GLY A 39 -0.77 -6.36 10.34
CA GLY A 39 -1.52 -5.77 9.24
C GLY A 39 -1.83 -6.74 8.11
N VAL A 40 -0.89 -7.61 7.72
CA VAL A 40 -1.14 -8.67 6.74
C VAL A 40 -2.19 -9.65 7.25
N ILE A 41 -2.06 -10.13 8.50
CA ILE A 41 -3.00 -11.07 9.11
C ILE A 41 -4.41 -10.45 9.21
N CYS A 42 -4.51 -9.21 9.69
CA CYS A 42 -5.79 -8.49 9.75
C CYS A 42 -6.40 -8.30 8.37
N GLY A 43 -5.59 -8.00 7.34
CA GLY A 43 -6.04 -7.84 5.96
C GLY A 43 -6.62 -9.12 5.39
N VAL A 44 -5.94 -10.26 5.59
CA VAL A 44 -6.42 -11.57 5.15
C VAL A 44 -7.73 -11.94 5.86
N ILE A 45 -7.82 -11.73 7.19
CA ILE A 45 -9.03 -12.00 7.97
C ILE A 45 -10.18 -11.09 7.51
N ALA A 46 -9.93 -9.79 7.34
CA ALA A 46 -10.92 -8.83 6.86
C ALA A 46 -11.44 -9.21 5.48
N THR A 47 -10.55 -9.55 4.55
CA THR A 47 -10.91 -9.99 3.19
C THR A 47 -11.75 -11.26 3.23
N ALA A 48 -11.34 -12.27 4.00
CA ALA A 48 -12.11 -13.48 4.17
C ALA A 48 -13.51 -13.16 4.70
N PHE A 49 -13.59 -12.38 5.77
CA PHE A 49 -14.87 -12.02 6.39
C PHE A 49 -15.79 -11.26 5.41
N LEU A 50 -15.27 -10.30 4.65
CA LEU A 50 -16.03 -9.54 3.67
C LEU A 50 -16.45 -10.40 2.47
N ALA A 51 -15.61 -11.32 2.01
CA ALA A 51 -15.90 -12.19 0.86
C ALA A 51 -17.00 -13.20 1.18
N TRP A 52 -16.92 -13.90 2.32
CA TRP A 52 -17.95 -14.86 2.74
C TRP A 52 -19.18 -14.18 3.32
N GLY A 53 -19.02 -13.17 4.16
CA GLY A 53 -20.13 -12.42 4.78
C GLY A 53 -20.88 -11.54 3.81
N GLY A 54 -20.24 -11.06 2.73
CA GLY A 54 -20.85 -10.26 1.68
C GLY A 54 -21.64 -11.06 0.64
N GLY A 55 -21.64 -12.40 0.72
CA GLY A 55 -22.37 -13.25 -0.23
C GLY A 55 -21.79 -13.24 -1.63
N SER A 56 -20.46 -13.13 -1.75
CA SER A 56 -19.79 -13.25 -3.05
C SER A 56 -19.94 -14.65 -3.63
N ASP A 57 -20.12 -14.75 -4.95
CA ASP A 57 -20.20 -16.03 -5.67
C ASP A 57 -18.87 -16.80 -5.67
N GLN A 58 -17.76 -16.10 -5.49
CA GLN A 58 -16.41 -16.69 -5.54
C GLN A 58 -15.50 -16.15 -4.42
N PRO A 59 -15.82 -16.40 -3.15
CA PRO A 59 -15.05 -15.86 -2.02
C PRO A 59 -13.60 -16.38 -1.99
N GLU A 60 -13.38 -17.63 -2.42
CA GLU A 60 -12.04 -18.23 -2.48
C GLU A 60 -11.15 -17.50 -3.51
N ALA A 61 -11.71 -17.13 -4.66
CA ALA A 61 -10.97 -16.40 -5.69
C ALA A 61 -10.59 -15.00 -5.22
N ILE A 62 -11.47 -14.35 -4.46
CA ILE A 62 -11.16 -13.05 -3.84
C ILE A 62 -10.03 -13.20 -2.83
N LEU A 63 -10.12 -14.17 -1.93
CA LEU A 63 -9.08 -14.40 -0.93
C LEU A 63 -7.74 -14.75 -1.59
N LEU A 64 -7.75 -15.63 -2.60
CA LEU A 64 -6.55 -15.99 -3.35
C LEU A 64 -5.92 -14.78 -4.03
N ASN A 65 -6.72 -13.89 -4.64
CA ASN A 65 -6.24 -12.64 -5.23
C ASN A 65 -5.50 -11.77 -4.21
N HIS A 66 -6.01 -11.64 -2.98
CA HIS A 66 -5.39 -10.86 -1.92
C HIS A 66 -4.12 -11.52 -1.36
N LEU A 67 -4.09 -12.85 -1.27
CA LEU A 67 -2.88 -13.59 -0.87
C LEU A 67 -1.78 -13.45 -1.92
N ILE A 68 -2.12 -13.60 -3.21
CA ILE A 68 -1.18 -13.39 -4.32
C ILE A 68 -0.69 -11.95 -4.32
N ALA A 69 -1.58 -10.97 -4.10
CA ALA A 69 -1.21 -9.57 -4.03
C ALA A 69 -0.25 -9.27 -2.88
N SER A 70 -0.47 -9.89 -1.71
CA SER A 70 0.42 -9.75 -0.56
C SER A 70 1.82 -10.30 -0.88
N ALA A 71 1.90 -11.49 -1.45
CA ALA A 71 3.17 -12.08 -1.87
C ALA A 71 3.85 -11.27 -2.98
N ALA A 72 3.09 -10.82 -3.97
CA ALA A 72 3.60 -9.99 -5.07
C ALA A 72 4.14 -8.65 -4.56
N GLY A 73 3.41 -7.97 -3.65
CA GLY A 73 3.87 -6.74 -3.03
C GLY A 73 5.22 -6.88 -2.33
N LEU A 74 5.37 -7.94 -1.55
CA LEU A 74 6.63 -8.26 -0.89
C LEU A 74 7.76 -8.51 -1.91
N LEU A 75 7.56 -9.47 -2.80
CA LEU A 75 8.60 -9.94 -3.74
C LEU A 75 9.01 -8.87 -4.74
N VAL A 76 8.05 -8.10 -5.27
CA VAL A 76 8.35 -7.03 -6.23
C VAL A 76 9.14 -5.92 -5.55
N MET A 77 8.77 -5.50 -4.35
CA MET A 77 9.49 -4.44 -3.63
C MET A 77 10.87 -4.91 -3.18
N GLU A 78 11.02 -6.14 -2.69
CA GLU A 78 12.34 -6.72 -2.37
C GLU A 78 13.21 -6.84 -3.63
N GLY A 79 12.62 -7.29 -4.75
CA GLY A 79 13.31 -7.38 -6.02
C GLY A 79 13.78 -6.03 -6.56
N LEU A 80 12.93 -5.00 -6.46
CA LEU A 80 13.29 -3.62 -6.82
C LEU A 80 14.40 -3.08 -5.90
N SER A 81 14.33 -3.35 -4.60
CA SER A 81 15.38 -2.97 -3.65
C SER A 81 16.72 -3.61 -3.99
N ALA A 82 16.73 -4.92 -4.22
CA ALA A 82 17.94 -5.65 -4.60
C ALA A 82 18.51 -5.19 -5.95
N LEU A 83 17.65 -4.89 -6.92
CA LEU A 83 18.08 -4.37 -8.22
C LEU A 83 18.68 -2.96 -8.07
N ALA A 84 18.03 -2.09 -7.32
CA ALA A 84 18.51 -0.74 -7.07
C ALA A 84 19.86 -0.75 -6.34
N GLU A 85 20.02 -1.64 -5.34
CA GLU A 85 21.30 -1.82 -4.64
C GLU A 85 22.42 -2.26 -5.59
N ARG A 86 22.15 -3.18 -6.50
CA ARG A 86 23.14 -3.62 -7.52
C ARG A 86 23.55 -2.50 -8.47
N ILE A 87 22.60 -1.62 -8.88
CA ILE A 87 22.86 -0.55 -9.83
C ILE A 87 23.51 0.66 -9.17
N LEU A 88 23.05 1.03 -7.98
CA LEU A 88 23.46 2.25 -7.28
C LEU A 88 24.60 2.03 -6.28
N GLY A 89 24.92 0.76 -5.96
CA GLY A 89 25.93 0.39 -4.96
C GLY A 89 25.55 0.73 -3.52
N GLN A 90 24.29 1.09 -3.26
CA GLN A 90 23.79 1.40 -1.92
C GLN A 90 22.28 1.06 -1.83
N PRO A 91 21.77 0.72 -0.63
CA PRO A 91 20.37 0.45 -0.42
C PRO A 91 19.50 1.65 -0.86
N ALA A 92 18.57 1.44 -1.77
CA ALA A 92 17.72 2.50 -2.30
C ALA A 92 16.29 2.45 -1.75
N LEU A 93 15.82 1.27 -1.36
CA LEU A 93 14.48 1.03 -0.80
C LEU A 93 14.61 0.28 0.53
N GLY A 94 13.82 0.66 1.52
CA GLY A 94 13.79 0.00 2.81
C GLY A 94 13.10 -1.38 2.73
N LEU A 95 13.64 -2.40 3.39
CA LEU A 95 12.96 -3.69 3.57
C LEU A 95 11.60 -3.55 4.26
N GLY A 96 11.41 -2.46 5.02
CA GLY A 96 10.14 -2.11 5.63
C GLY A 96 9.04 -1.80 4.62
N ASP A 97 9.39 -1.10 3.52
CA ASP A 97 8.45 -0.75 2.46
C ASP A 97 7.89 -1.99 1.76
N ALA A 98 8.71 -3.04 1.59
CA ALA A 98 8.27 -4.32 1.05
C ALA A 98 7.22 -5.01 1.95
N LYS A 99 7.40 -4.95 3.27
CA LYS A 99 6.44 -5.50 4.24
C LYS A 99 5.13 -4.69 4.27
N LEU A 100 5.23 -3.36 4.13
CA LEU A 100 4.06 -2.50 4.00
C LEU A 100 3.32 -2.72 2.67
N ALA A 101 4.03 -2.98 1.58
CA ALA A 101 3.44 -3.37 0.30
C ALA A 101 2.73 -4.74 0.38
N ALA A 102 3.30 -5.70 1.12
CA ALA A 102 2.63 -6.98 1.42
C ALA A 102 1.32 -6.76 2.19
N MET A 103 1.34 -5.89 3.19
CA MET A 103 0.12 -5.49 3.91
C MET A 103 -0.89 -4.85 2.96
N ALA A 104 -0.47 -3.93 2.10
CA ALA A 104 -1.33 -3.30 1.10
C ALA A 104 -2.01 -4.34 0.19
N GLY A 105 -1.25 -5.33 -0.28
CA GLY A 105 -1.79 -6.43 -1.10
C GLY A 105 -2.83 -7.27 -0.35
N ALA A 106 -2.60 -7.57 0.93
CA ALA A 106 -3.53 -8.34 1.75
C ALA A 106 -4.89 -7.62 1.95
N TRP A 107 -4.90 -6.29 1.99
CA TRP A 107 -6.12 -5.49 2.15
C TRP A 107 -6.81 -5.15 0.82
N LEU A 108 -6.07 -4.96 -0.26
CA LEU A 108 -6.57 -4.35 -1.49
C LEU A 108 -6.65 -5.29 -2.69
N GLY A 109 -6.02 -6.46 -2.63
CA GLY A 109 -5.87 -7.35 -3.78
C GLY A 109 -4.93 -6.78 -4.85
N LEU A 110 -4.72 -7.51 -5.95
CA LEU A 110 -3.77 -7.14 -7.01
C LEU A 110 -4.06 -5.79 -7.66
N GLY A 111 -5.31 -5.55 -8.04
CA GLY A 111 -5.69 -4.28 -8.67
C GLY A 111 -5.50 -3.09 -7.74
N GLY A 112 -5.92 -3.23 -6.47
CA GLY A 112 -5.76 -2.19 -5.48
C GLY A 112 -4.30 -1.97 -5.06
N LEU A 113 -3.48 -3.02 -5.00
CA LEU A 113 -2.04 -2.91 -4.77
C LEU A 113 -1.39 -2.05 -5.87
N GLY A 114 -1.67 -2.34 -7.14
CA GLY A 114 -1.12 -1.58 -8.26
C GLY A 114 -1.47 -0.08 -8.19
N ILE A 115 -2.74 0.23 -7.90
CA ILE A 115 -3.21 1.60 -7.74
C ILE A 115 -2.55 2.29 -6.55
N SER A 116 -2.50 1.62 -5.38
CA SER A 116 -1.90 2.19 -4.18
C SER A 116 -0.41 2.46 -4.35
N MET A 117 0.32 1.58 -5.04
CA MET A 117 1.74 1.80 -5.37
C MET A 117 1.93 2.94 -6.37
N ALA A 118 1.07 3.04 -7.39
CA ALA A 118 1.10 4.18 -8.32
C ALA A 118 0.88 5.51 -7.58
N LEU A 119 -0.14 5.58 -6.71
CA LEU A 119 -0.39 6.76 -5.88
C LEU A 119 0.80 7.10 -4.96
N ALA A 120 1.43 6.07 -4.36
CA ALA A 120 2.61 6.24 -3.53
C ALA A 120 3.78 6.84 -4.33
N VAL A 121 4.06 6.29 -5.51
CA VAL A 121 5.15 6.77 -6.37
C VAL A 121 4.90 8.19 -6.84
N PHE A 122 3.69 8.49 -7.36
CA PHE A 122 3.37 9.84 -7.84
C PHE A 122 3.40 10.88 -6.71
N SER A 123 2.80 10.60 -5.57
CA SER A 123 2.80 11.52 -4.43
C SER A 123 4.19 11.68 -3.82
N GLY A 124 4.94 10.60 -3.66
CA GLY A 124 6.31 10.62 -3.17
C GLY A 124 7.26 11.36 -4.11
N ALA A 125 7.14 11.12 -5.42
CA ALA A 125 7.91 11.84 -6.43
C ALA A 125 7.60 13.34 -6.44
N ALA A 126 6.32 13.71 -6.35
CA ALA A 126 5.89 15.11 -6.30
C ALA A 126 6.47 15.82 -5.07
N VAL A 127 6.28 15.24 -3.86
CA VAL A 127 6.79 15.83 -2.61
C VAL A 127 8.32 15.82 -2.57
N GLY A 128 8.96 14.74 -2.99
CA GLY A 128 10.43 14.63 -3.03
C GLY A 128 11.07 15.63 -4.01
N THR A 129 10.48 15.80 -5.19
CA THR A 129 10.97 16.78 -6.19
C THR A 129 10.76 18.20 -5.68
N LEU A 130 9.58 18.52 -5.17
CA LEU A 130 9.27 19.83 -4.63
C LEU A 130 10.17 20.18 -3.42
N GLY A 131 10.41 19.19 -2.53
CA GLY A 131 11.29 19.37 -1.38
C GLY A 131 12.74 19.67 -1.78
N ARG A 132 13.25 19.01 -2.84
CA ARG A 132 14.57 19.30 -3.39
C ARG A 132 14.62 20.65 -4.09
N TRP A 133 13.58 20.99 -4.86
CA TRP A 133 13.51 22.26 -5.58
C TRP A 133 13.43 23.47 -4.63
N THR A 134 12.72 23.32 -3.51
CA THR A 134 12.64 24.36 -2.47
C THR A 134 13.84 24.39 -1.52
N GLY A 135 14.83 23.52 -1.70
CA GLY A 135 16.02 23.43 -0.83
C GLY A 135 15.75 22.83 0.57
N ARG A 136 14.55 22.29 0.80
CA ARG A 136 14.19 21.65 2.08
C ARG A 136 14.77 20.24 2.21
N LEU A 137 15.03 19.58 1.09
CA LEU A 137 15.66 18.26 1.03
C LEU A 137 17.03 18.39 0.35
N GLY A 138 18.09 17.96 1.07
CA GLY A 138 19.44 17.92 0.53
C GLY A 138 19.62 16.85 -0.56
N PRO A 139 20.63 17.00 -1.42
CA PRO A 139 21.00 15.94 -2.36
C PRO A 139 21.41 14.69 -1.57
N ARG A 140 20.79 13.54 -1.89
CA ARG A 140 20.98 12.23 -1.23
C ARG A 140 20.43 12.11 0.20
N GLN A 141 19.64 13.06 0.67
CA GLN A 141 18.98 12.93 1.95
C GLN A 141 17.97 11.77 1.91
N PRO A 142 18.00 10.83 2.89
CA PRO A 142 17.00 9.78 3.01
C PRO A 142 15.59 10.39 3.10
N PHE A 143 14.64 9.74 2.43
CA PHE A 143 13.28 10.22 2.33
C PHE A 143 12.32 9.07 2.69
N PRO A 144 11.44 9.26 3.71
CA PRO A 144 10.52 8.22 4.13
C PRO A 144 9.51 7.94 3.02
N PHE A 145 9.44 6.70 2.53
CA PHE A 145 8.50 6.30 1.49
C PHE A 145 7.23 5.66 2.05
N GLY A 146 7.29 5.10 3.26
CA GLY A 146 6.16 4.49 3.96
C GLY A 146 4.91 5.35 4.04
N PRO A 147 4.99 6.65 4.38
CA PRO A 147 3.83 7.55 4.40
C PRO A 147 3.08 7.64 3.08
N PHE A 148 3.79 7.57 1.95
CA PHE A 148 3.18 7.61 0.61
C PHE A 148 2.51 6.29 0.27
N ILE A 149 3.12 5.15 0.65
CA ILE A 149 2.46 3.84 0.54
C ILE A 149 1.18 3.83 1.38
N ALA A 150 1.25 4.27 2.64
CA ALA A 150 0.09 4.34 3.52
C ALA A 150 -1.02 5.26 2.96
N PHE A 151 -0.65 6.42 2.40
CA PHE A 151 -1.57 7.30 1.71
C PHE A 151 -2.23 6.61 0.51
N GLY A 152 -1.45 5.95 -0.35
CA GLY A 152 -1.97 5.20 -1.49
C GLY A 152 -2.92 4.08 -1.07
N VAL A 153 -2.57 3.33 -0.03
CA VAL A 153 -3.42 2.27 0.55
C VAL A 153 -4.74 2.83 1.04
N TRP A 154 -4.69 3.90 1.83
CA TRP A 154 -5.87 4.53 2.39
C TRP A 154 -6.80 5.11 1.32
N MET A 155 -6.26 5.83 0.35
CA MET A 155 -7.04 6.38 -0.77
C MET A 155 -7.68 5.29 -1.61
N THR A 156 -6.97 4.19 -1.86
CA THR A 156 -7.50 3.05 -2.62
C THR A 156 -8.58 2.31 -1.84
N TRP A 157 -8.42 2.17 -0.51
CA TRP A 157 -9.46 1.58 0.35
C TRP A 157 -10.74 2.42 0.36
N LEU A 158 -10.63 3.74 0.53
CA LEU A 158 -11.79 4.64 0.60
C LEU A 158 -12.60 4.71 -0.68
N MET A 159 -11.92 4.81 -1.82
CA MET A 159 -12.58 4.99 -3.12
C MET A 159 -12.93 3.67 -3.79
N GLY A 160 -12.23 2.59 -3.42
CA GLY A 160 -12.29 1.32 -4.11
C GLY A 160 -11.41 1.28 -5.37
N ALA A 161 -10.80 0.12 -5.64
CA ALA A 161 -9.92 -0.06 -6.81
C ALA A 161 -10.65 0.18 -8.14
N SER A 162 -11.92 -0.23 -8.24
CA SER A 162 -12.75 -0.04 -9.43
C SER A 162 -12.97 1.42 -9.77
N TRP A 163 -13.21 2.29 -8.77
CA TRP A 163 -13.38 3.72 -8.97
C TRP A 163 -12.13 4.35 -9.58
N TRP A 164 -10.95 4.04 -9.03
CA TRP A 164 -9.67 4.52 -9.54
C TRP A 164 -9.43 4.03 -10.97
N TRP A 165 -9.74 2.76 -11.25
CA TRP A 165 -9.57 2.17 -12.58
C TRP A 165 -10.44 2.85 -13.63
N HIS A 166 -11.71 3.11 -13.34
CA HIS A 166 -12.61 3.85 -14.25
C HIS A 166 -12.13 5.28 -14.50
N ARG A 167 -11.65 5.97 -13.46
CA ARG A 167 -11.09 7.33 -13.61
C ARG A 167 -9.84 7.34 -14.47
N TRP A 168 -8.96 6.36 -14.25
CA TRP A 168 -7.75 6.22 -15.05
C TRP A 168 -8.07 5.97 -16.53
N LEU A 169 -8.98 5.04 -16.84
CA LEU A 169 -9.42 4.78 -18.21
C LEU A 169 -10.05 6.01 -18.86
N ALA A 170 -10.88 6.76 -18.15
CA ALA A 170 -11.48 8.00 -18.65
C ALA A 170 -10.44 9.05 -19.00
N LEU A 171 -9.35 9.17 -18.23
CA LEU A 171 -8.25 10.10 -18.52
C LEU A 171 -7.42 9.66 -19.73
N MET A 172 -7.33 8.36 -20.00
CA MET A 172 -6.60 7.79 -21.14
C MET A 172 -7.42 7.80 -22.43
N GLY A 173 -8.64 8.36 -22.42
CA GLY A 173 -9.53 8.42 -23.62
C GLY A 173 -10.31 7.12 -23.89
N GLY A 174 -10.36 6.22 -22.93
CA GLY A 174 -11.21 5.03 -22.95
C GLY A 174 -12.59 5.36 -22.38
N ALA A 175 -13.48 5.88 -23.20
CA ALA A 175 -14.91 5.96 -22.92
C ALA A 175 -15.63 4.77 -23.55
#